data_2d486e14477d9b7d4220fccbfd3479b2
#
_entry.id   2d486e14477d9b7d4220fccbfd3479b2
#
_cell.length_a   1.000
_cell.length_b   1.000
_cell.length_c   1.000
_cell.angle_alpha   90.00
_cell.angle_beta   90.00
_cell.angle_gamma   90.00
#
_symmetry.space_group_name_H-M   'P 1'
#
loop_
_entity.id
_entity.type
_entity.pdbx_description
1 polymer ?
#
loop_
_entity_poly.entity_id
_entity_poly.type
_entity_poly.pdbx_seq_one_letter_code
_entity_poly.pdbx_strand_id
1 'polypeptide(L)'
;MKLFASLRQWRPSRLGLKLFVAILSVNVAIAASVFLAVTYSIDRGFLEYLNQAQERRATLLADGLITRWETQGSWEWLEQSPERWPYIVRFELGQAHRDRPSPLGEAQDFALRNSDGRFVVPPVESARGSNGWRWLTLYSDVTPSGNNEAIGELGFRPPQDMMERMESRFLERQQRNLVLIVISLGLASLLLAGGLSWWLGRRTRALAGATLRLTEGDYHTRLPERGRDELSSLARDFNVLAATLEASRDARARWVSDTAHELRTPLAVLRGEIEAMQDGIRPLNQENLSSLAQEVSQLERLVTDLRLLSQSDAGALDIQLAPMNLSESLKGRLSDADRWLEESGLTLSSQLTPGIMIQGDAQRLRQLWNNLLDNSCAYTQPPGELRVSLTCETNHAVITWEDSSPGVPESELSRLTERLYRVEGSRNRASGGSGLGLSIASALVNAHGGTLSPGVSELGGLKWTLRFPLFIAS
;
A
#
# COMPACT_ATOMS: atom_id res chain seq x y z
N MET A 1 -5.28 26.23 29.02
CA MET A 1 -6.03 25.07 29.57
C MET A 1 -6.51 24.05 28.51
N LYS A 2 -6.61 24.39 27.21
CA LYS A 2 -7.05 23.44 26.16
C LYS A 2 -5.94 22.48 25.67
N LEU A 3 -4.66 22.77 25.86
CA LEU A 3 -3.53 21.91 25.45
C LEU A 3 -3.32 20.69 26.36
N PHE A 4 -3.69 20.76 27.64
CA PHE A 4 -3.55 19.67 28.60
C PHE A 4 -4.68 18.62 28.52
N ALA A 5 -5.85 19.00 27.96
CA ALA A 5 -6.97 18.07 27.79
C ALA A 5 -6.74 17.07 26.63
N SER A 6 -5.92 17.42 25.64
CA SER A 6 -5.60 16.56 24.48
C SER A 6 -4.58 15.46 24.81
N LEU A 7 -3.78 15.63 25.85
CA LEU A 7 -2.77 14.65 26.28
C LEU A 7 -3.36 13.43 27.02
N ARG A 8 -4.59 13.55 27.57
CA ARG A 8 -5.21 12.47 28.36
C ARG A 8 -5.82 11.34 27.52
N GLN A 9 -5.91 11.50 26.18
CA GLN A 9 -6.39 10.46 25.24
C GLN A 9 -5.25 9.75 24.49
N TRP A 10 -4.02 9.98 24.87
CA TRP A 10 -2.85 9.40 24.20
C TRP A 10 -2.61 7.96 24.70
N ARG A 11 -3.46 7.01 24.30
CA ARG A 11 -3.07 5.60 24.36
C ARG A 11 -2.33 5.27 23.05
N PRO A 12 -1.02 5.06 23.10
CA PRO A 12 -0.28 4.68 21.89
C PRO A 12 -0.86 3.36 21.36
N SER A 13 -1.08 3.25 20.05
CA SER A 13 -1.42 1.97 19.45
C SER A 13 -0.25 1.01 19.69
N ARG A 14 -0.54 -0.30 19.91
CA ARG A 14 0.52 -1.31 20.08
C ARG A 14 1.55 -1.28 18.93
N LEU A 15 1.09 -1.00 17.71
CA LEU A 15 1.95 -0.84 16.53
C LEU A 15 2.79 0.44 16.64
N GLY A 16 2.18 1.58 17.00
CA GLY A 16 2.88 2.85 17.19
C GLY A 16 3.96 2.75 18.26
N LEU A 17 3.68 2.08 19.38
CA LEU A 17 4.68 1.88 20.42
C LEU A 17 5.85 1.00 19.95
N LYS A 18 5.58 -0.09 19.22
CA LYS A 18 6.63 -0.94 18.65
C LYS A 18 7.52 -0.17 17.66
N LEU A 19 6.93 0.62 16.75
CA LEU A 19 7.66 1.47 15.82
C LEU A 19 8.48 2.54 16.53
N PHE A 20 7.90 3.20 17.53
CA PHE A 20 8.61 4.19 18.34
C PHE A 20 9.84 3.58 19.00
N VAL A 21 9.69 2.44 19.68
CA VAL A 21 10.80 1.73 20.34
C VAL A 21 11.84 1.28 19.32
N ALA A 22 11.44 0.73 18.18
CA ALA A 22 12.36 0.28 17.13
C ALA A 22 13.19 1.46 16.56
N ILE A 23 12.54 2.58 16.20
CA ILE A 23 13.24 3.76 15.68
C ILE A 23 14.18 4.35 16.74
N LEU A 24 13.70 4.45 17.99
CA LEU A 24 14.51 4.97 19.08
C LEU A 24 15.74 4.09 19.37
N SER A 25 15.58 2.76 19.39
CA SER A 25 16.69 1.83 19.64
C SER A 25 17.76 1.89 18.54
N VAL A 26 17.36 1.99 17.27
CA VAL A 26 18.31 2.16 16.15
C VAL A 26 19.06 3.48 16.27
N ASN A 27 18.36 4.57 16.56
CA ASN A 27 19.00 5.88 16.70
C ASN A 27 19.95 5.94 17.91
N VAL A 28 19.59 5.31 19.03
CA VAL A 28 20.48 5.21 20.21
C VAL A 28 21.71 4.38 19.86
N ALA A 29 21.57 3.29 19.14
CA ALA A 29 22.71 2.46 18.70
C ALA A 29 23.65 3.23 17.76
N ILE A 30 23.10 4.00 16.80
CA ILE A 30 23.87 4.85 15.90
C ILE A 30 24.62 5.93 16.70
N ALA A 31 23.94 6.64 17.62
CA ALA A 31 24.54 7.65 18.44
C ALA A 31 25.68 7.10 19.32
N ALA A 32 25.49 5.94 19.93
CA ALA A 32 26.52 5.25 20.70
C ALA A 32 27.72 4.85 19.83
N SER A 33 27.47 4.30 18.64
CA SER A 33 28.51 3.93 17.68
C SER A 33 29.34 5.13 17.22
N VAL A 34 28.68 6.24 16.88
CA VAL A 34 29.34 7.49 16.50
C VAL A 34 30.17 8.06 17.66
N PHE A 35 29.61 8.05 18.88
CA PHE A 35 30.33 8.50 20.08
C PHE A 35 31.61 7.71 20.30
N LEU A 36 31.55 6.37 20.27
CA LEU A 36 32.69 5.48 20.43
C LEU A 36 33.73 5.68 19.31
N ALA A 37 33.29 5.76 18.06
CA ALA A 37 34.17 5.95 16.90
C ALA A 37 34.92 7.27 16.96
N VAL A 38 34.24 8.38 17.32
CA VAL A 38 34.86 9.71 17.45
C VAL A 38 35.83 9.73 18.61
N THR A 39 35.46 9.20 19.78
CA THR A 39 36.37 9.14 20.94
C THR A 39 37.63 8.35 20.60
N TYR A 40 37.50 7.17 20.00
CA TYR A 40 38.64 6.34 19.61
C TYR A 40 39.54 7.01 18.54
N SER A 41 38.93 7.71 17.57
CA SER A 41 39.69 8.41 16.52
C SER A 41 40.47 9.60 17.05
N ILE A 42 39.92 10.33 18.03
CA ILE A 42 40.57 11.49 18.62
C ILE A 42 41.79 11.06 19.44
N ASP A 43 41.65 10.04 20.28
CA ASP A 43 42.76 9.57 21.14
C ASP A 43 43.98 9.14 20.31
N ARG A 44 43.78 8.46 19.20
CA ARG A 44 44.85 8.03 18.29
C ARG A 44 45.42 9.18 17.49
N GLY A 45 44.61 10.02 16.90
CA GLY A 45 45.01 11.12 16.03
C GLY A 45 45.79 12.19 16.80
N PHE A 46 45.45 12.42 18.07
CA PHE A 46 46.14 13.40 18.91
C PHE A 46 47.56 12.93 19.29
N LEU A 47 47.71 11.65 19.67
CA LEU A 47 49.03 11.08 20.00
C LEU A 47 49.96 11.07 18.78
N GLU A 48 49.45 10.77 17.59
CA GLU A 48 50.24 10.78 16.37
C GLU A 48 50.69 12.17 15.96
N TYR A 49 49.81 13.17 16.08
CA TYR A 49 50.13 14.58 15.84
C TYR A 49 51.22 15.09 16.76
N LEU A 50 51.16 14.78 18.07
CA LEU A 50 52.18 15.18 19.04
C LEU A 50 53.55 14.53 18.77
N ASN A 51 53.57 13.27 18.42
CA ASN A 51 54.80 12.56 18.06
C ASN A 51 55.45 13.18 16.83
N GLN A 52 54.70 13.46 15.78
CA GLN A 52 55.22 14.10 14.56
C GLN A 52 55.72 15.54 14.82
N ALA A 53 54.98 16.30 15.63
CA ALA A 53 55.40 17.65 16.00
C ALA A 53 56.74 17.68 16.74
N GLN A 54 56.95 16.68 17.58
CA GLN A 54 58.23 16.58 18.34
C GLN A 54 59.38 16.10 17.47
N GLU A 55 59.17 15.14 16.61
CA GLU A 55 60.18 14.64 15.69
C GLU A 55 60.68 15.75 14.76
N ARG A 56 59.81 16.59 14.23
CA ARG A 56 60.18 17.79 13.45
C ARG A 56 61.03 18.77 14.25
N ARG A 57 60.76 18.93 15.54
CA ARG A 57 61.54 19.85 16.41
C ARG A 57 62.92 19.28 16.72
N ALA A 58 62.99 17.99 16.99
CA ALA A 58 64.28 17.34 17.19
C ALA A 58 65.13 17.43 15.92
N THR A 59 64.55 17.28 14.74
CA THR A 59 65.28 17.47 13.47
C THR A 59 65.79 18.90 13.28
N LEU A 60 64.93 19.91 13.53
CA LEU A 60 65.37 21.32 13.45
C LEU A 60 66.50 21.64 14.42
N LEU A 61 66.44 21.15 15.67
CA LEU A 61 67.48 21.33 16.64
C LEU A 61 68.77 20.56 16.25
N ALA A 62 68.61 19.35 15.67
CA ALA A 62 69.70 18.54 15.16
C ALA A 62 70.50 19.28 14.06
N ASP A 63 69.79 19.85 13.07
CA ASP A 63 70.41 20.62 11.97
C ASP A 63 71.22 21.83 12.50
N GLY A 64 70.66 22.57 13.48
CA GLY A 64 71.38 23.67 14.13
C GLY A 64 72.56 23.21 14.93
N LEU A 65 72.51 22.06 15.58
CA LEU A 65 73.62 21.50 16.35
C LEU A 65 74.72 20.96 15.41
N ILE A 66 74.39 20.31 14.31
CA ILE A 66 75.36 19.85 13.30
C ILE A 66 76.15 21.06 12.77
N THR A 67 75.48 22.12 12.32
CA THR A 67 76.09 23.32 11.80
C THR A 67 77.07 23.97 12.83
N ARG A 68 76.72 23.96 14.12
CA ARG A 68 77.60 24.47 15.20
C ARG A 68 78.80 23.58 15.42
N TRP A 69 78.56 22.24 15.37
CA TRP A 69 79.68 21.29 15.51
C TRP A 69 80.68 21.43 14.36
N GLU A 70 80.19 21.56 13.12
CA GLU A 70 81.04 21.77 11.93
C GLU A 70 81.89 23.05 12.04
N THR A 71 81.36 24.03 12.69
CA THR A 71 82.09 25.29 12.87
C THR A 71 83.12 25.25 14.02
N GLN A 72 82.85 24.45 15.09
CA GLN A 72 83.69 24.39 16.28
C GLN A 72 84.59 23.11 16.32
N GLY A 73 84.32 22.11 15.57
CA GLY A 73 85.11 20.87 15.45
C GLY A 73 84.94 19.84 16.59
N SER A 74 84.30 20.21 17.70
CA SER A 74 84.06 19.34 18.84
C SER A 74 82.89 19.79 19.70
N TRP A 75 82.47 18.99 20.69
CA TRP A 75 81.46 19.41 21.69
C TRP A 75 82.03 20.06 22.92
N GLU A 76 83.38 20.18 23.06
CA GLU A 76 84.04 20.74 24.24
C GLU A 76 83.55 22.12 24.63
N TRP A 77 83.23 22.96 23.67
CA TRP A 77 82.71 24.35 23.91
C TRP A 77 81.35 24.30 24.65
N LEU A 78 80.59 23.25 24.53
CA LEU A 78 79.30 23.07 25.21
C LEU A 78 79.52 22.39 26.56
N GLU A 79 80.41 21.40 26.63
CA GLU A 79 80.80 20.72 27.88
C GLU A 79 81.39 21.72 28.90
N GLN A 80 82.17 22.73 28.43
CA GLN A 80 82.74 23.76 29.28
C GLN A 80 81.69 24.85 29.66
N SER A 81 80.63 25.00 29.01
CA SER A 81 79.57 26.00 29.20
C SER A 81 78.18 25.46 29.05
N PRO A 82 77.72 24.58 29.93
CA PRO A 82 76.35 23.91 29.80
C PRO A 82 75.21 24.92 29.96
N GLU A 83 75.48 26.07 30.59
CA GLU A 83 74.49 27.15 30.71
C GLU A 83 74.06 27.74 29.37
N ARG A 84 74.77 27.48 28.29
CA ARG A 84 74.41 27.92 26.92
C ARG A 84 73.32 27.07 26.30
N TRP A 85 73.08 25.82 26.80
CA TRP A 85 72.12 24.90 26.24
C TRP A 85 70.70 25.48 26.13
N PRO A 86 70.14 26.11 27.16
CA PRO A 86 68.82 26.69 27.05
C PRO A 86 68.69 27.78 25.96
N TYR A 87 69.76 28.55 25.76
CA TYR A 87 69.77 29.57 24.72
C TYR A 87 69.85 28.99 23.31
N ILE A 88 70.65 27.94 23.14
CA ILE A 88 70.76 27.24 21.85
C ILE A 88 69.40 26.61 21.46
N VAL A 89 68.80 25.86 22.34
CA VAL A 89 67.50 25.28 22.12
C VAL A 89 66.41 26.31 21.77
N ARG A 90 66.44 27.45 22.55
CA ARG A 90 65.48 28.51 22.30
C ARG A 90 65.77 29.24 20.99
N PHE A 91 67.06 29.43 20.61
CA PHE A 91 67.46 30.10 19.38
C PHE A 91 67.04 29.22 18.14
N GLU A 92 67.42 27.95 18.11
CA GLU A 92 67.14 27.08 16.97
C GLU A 92 65.67 26.81 16.79
N LEU A 93 64.94 26.56 17.86
CA LEU A 93 63.49 26.37 17.82
C LEU A 93 62.70 27.67 17.67
N GLY A 94 63.31 28.84 18.06
CA GLY A 94 62.68 30.17 17.94
C GLY A 94 62.84 30.79 16.55
N GLN A 95 63.92 30.52 15.81
CA GLN A 95 64.07 30.97 14.42
C GLN A 95 63.03 30.36 13.45
N ALA A 96 62.60 29.14 13.71
CA ALA A 96 61.61 28.46 12.88
C ALA A 96 60.19 29.03 13.02
N HIS A 97 59.91 29.85 14.04
CA HIS A 97 58.56 30.38 14.31
C HIS A 97 58.59 31.86 14.72
N ARG A 98 58.95 32.75 13.77
CA ARG A 98 58.97 34.21 14.03
C ARG A 98 57.62 34.82 14.43
N ASP A 99 56.49 34.11 14.11
CA ASP A 99 55.16 34.69 14.29
C ASP A 99 54.33 34.10 15.44
N ARG A 100 54.76 33.03 16.12
CA ARG A 100 54.06 32.50 17.29
C ARG A 100 55.04 31.84 18.27
N PRO A 101 55.10 32.29 19.54
CA PRO A 101 55.87 31.60 20.56
C PRO A 101 55.26 30.19 20.72
N SER A 102 56.00 29.18 20.31
CA SER A 102 55.57 27.79 20.46
C SER A 102 55.67 27.39 21.94
N PRO A 103 54.56 27.03 22.57
CA PRO A 103 54.54 26.67 23.98
C PRO A 103 55.12 25.23 24.24
N LEU A 104 55.72 24.61 23.26
CA LEU A 104 56.12 23.20 23.33
C LEU A 104 57.64 23.07 23.38
N GLY A 105 58.17 22.51 24.47
CA GLY A 105 59.56 22.06 24.66
C GLY A 105 60.45 23.11 25.33
N GLU A 106 60.77 22.83 26.55
CA GLU A 106 61.85 23.53 27.30
C GLU A 106 63.17 22.79 27.02
N ALA A 107 64.29 23.44 27.28
CA ALA A 107 65.63 22.90 27.10
C ALA A 107 65.84 21.54 27.84
N GLN A 108 65.11 21.36 28.93
CA GLN A 108 65.08 20.11 29.71
C GLN A 108 64.45 18.88 28.98
N ASP A 109 63.74 19.11 27.87
CA ASP A 109 63.18 18.03 27.09
C ASP A 109 64.13 17.48 26.02
N PHE A 110 65.35 18.08 25.95
CA PHE A 110 66.41 17.66 25.04
C PHE A 110 67.68 17.32 25.81
N ALA A 111 68.40 16.31 25.36
CA ALA A 111 69.71 15.89 25.89
C ALA A 111 70.65 15.63 24.72
N LEU A 112 71.96 15.80 24.94
CA LEU A 112 72.97 15.58 23.93
C LEU A 112 74.03 14.64 24.47
N ARG A 113 74.44 13.66 23.68
CA ARG A 113 75.63 12.83 23.95
C ARG A 113 76.54 12.82 22.73
N ASN A 114 77.86 12.70 23.02
CA ASN A 114 78.90 12.65 21.99
C ASN A 114 78.96 11.29 21.33
N SER A 115 79.77 11.08 20.30
CA SER A 115 80.04 9.81 19.61
C SER A 115 80.47 8.64 20.53
N ASP A 116 81.10 8.96 21.66
CA ASP A 116 81.55 7.97 22.67
C ASP A 116 80.44 7.62 23.67
N GLY A 117 79.23 8.13 23.51
CA GLY A 117 78.11 7.92 24.40
C GLY A 117 78.14 8.69 25.73
N ARG A 118 79.12 9.59 25.93
CA ARG A 118 79.18 10.48 27.10
C ARG A 118 78.22 11.67 26.94
N PHE A 119 77.54 12.00 28.03
CA PHE A 119 76.60 13.09 28.00
C PHE A 119 77.36 14.45 27.96
N VAL A 120 77.12 15.19 26.89
CA VAL A 120 77.48 16.59 26.75
C VAL A 120 76.49 17.48 27.53
N VAL A 121 75.20 17.14 27.35
CA VAL A 121 74.12 17.72 28.16
C VAL A 121 73.32 16.51 28.71
N PRO A 122 73.38 16.28 30.02
CA PRO A 122 72.68 15.13 30.61
C PRO A 122 71.20 15.34 30.59
N PRO A 123 70.43 14.22 30.42
CA PRO A 123 68.98 14.30 30.53
C PRO A 123 68.57 14.70 31.93
N VAL A 124 67.63 15.64 32.03
CA VAL A 124 67.08 16.01 33.33
C VAL A 124 66.18 14.83 33.81
N GLU A 125 66.58 14.18 34.90
CA GLU A 125 65.77 13.14 35.54
C GLU A 125 64.55 13.78 36.18
N SER A 126 63.39 13.55 35.55
CA SER A 126 62.13 13.84 36.22
C SER A 126 61.78 12.67 37.16
N ALA A 127 61.10 12.93 38.28
CA ALA A 127 60.82 12.01 39.40
C ALA A 127 60.03 10.73 39.04
N ARG A 128 59.79 10.46 37.78
CA ARG A 128 58.98 9.31 37.29
C ARG A 128 59.64 8.52 36.15
N GLY A 129 60.91 8.12 36.33
CA GLY A 129 61.51 7.08 35.51
C GLY A 129 62.16 7.52 34.18
N SER A 130 63.23 6.81 33.78
CA SER A 130 64.09 7.05 32.62
C SER A 130 63.52 6.57 31.26
N ASN A 131 62.32 6.08 31.20
CA ASN A 131 61.75 5.49 29.99
C ASN A 131 60.88 6.48 29.19
N GLY A 132 61.40 6.99 28.12
CA GLY A 132 60.65 7.89 27.20
C GLY A 132 61.53 8.69 26.26
N TRP A 133 62.85 8.64 26.44
CA TRP A 133 63.81 9.28 25.57
C TRP A 133 63.92 8.56 24.22
N ARG A 134 63.78 9.31 23.11
CA ARG A 134 64.10 8.86 21.77
C ARG A 134 65.40 9.56 21.36
N TRP A 135 66.29 8.83 20.67
CA TRP A 135 67.60 9.33 20.28
C TRP A 135 67.65 9.43 18.76
N LEU A 136 68.11 10.60 18.27
CA LEU A 136 68.35 10.91 16.88
C LEU A 136 69.88 11.05 16.69
N THR A 137 70.49 10.21 15.87
CA THR A 137 71.90 10.24 15.57
C THR A 137 72.21 11.46 14.69
N LEU A 138 73.22 12.26 15.10
CA LEU A 138 73.70 13.43 14.38
C LEU A 138 74.89 13.00 13.50
N TYR A 139 74.82 13.32 12.21
CA TYR A 139 75.86 13.03 11.27
C TYR A 139 76.45 14.31 10.72
N SER A 140 77.74 14.37 10.48
CA SER A 140 78.38 15.49 9.78
C SER A 140 79.19 15.00 8.59
N ASP A 141 79.08 15.69 7.47
CA ASP A 141 79.82 15.47 6.26
C ASP A 141 81.26 16.10 6.33
N VAL A 142 81.52 16.89 7.30
CA VAL A 142 82.78 17.66 7.45
C VAL A 142 83.72 17.01 8.50
N THR A 143 83.85 15.70 8.45
CA THR A 143 84.81 14.97 9.29
C THR A 143 86.17 14.79 8.62
N PRO A 144 87.28 14.69 9.38
CA PRO A 144 88.65 14.54 8.82
C PRO A 144 88.82 13.25 7.96
N SER A 145 87.92 12.27 8.12
CA SER A 145 87.92 10.99 7.38
C SER A 145 87.16 11.05 6.10
N GLY A 146 86.41 12.13 5.77
CA GLY A 146 85.62 12.29 4.57
C GLY A 146 84.41 11.35 4.41
N ASN A 147 84.05 10.64 5.49
CA ASN A 147 82.85 9.80 5.59
C ASN A 147 81.84 10.45 6.51
N ASN A 148 80.55 10.22 6.21
CA ASN A 148 79.40 10.63 7.04
C ASN A 148 79.50 9.91 8.41
N GLU A 149 80.21 10.51 9.39
CA GLU A 149 80.42 9.94 10.72
C GLU A 149 79.42 10.47 11.73
N ALA A 150 79.01 9.60 12.66
CA ALA A 150 78.14 10.02 13.76
C ALA A 150 78.96 10.88 14.75
N ILE A 151 78.58 12.15 14.89
CA ILE A 151 79.19 13.13 15.76
C ILE A 151 78.54 13.17 17.14
N GLY A 152 77.41 12.51 17.33
CA GLY A 152 76.70 12.45 18.61
C GLY A 152 75.26 12.02 18.41
N GLU A 153 74.48 12.07 19.49
CA GLU A 153 73.06 11.77 19.46
C GLU A 153 72.27 12.78 20.27
N LEU A 154 71.22 13.29 19.65
CA LEU A 154 70.24 14.17 20.28
C LEU A 154 69.09 13.34 20.87
N GLY A 155 68.99 13.37 22.19
CA GLY A 155 67.85 12.80 22.91
C GLY A 155 66.72 13.83 23.00
N PHE A 156 65.51 13.38 22.79
CA PHE A 156 64.31 14.18 22.98
C PHE A 156 63.19 13.36 23.64
N ARG A 157 62.38 14.02 24.44
CA ARG A 157 61.18 13.42 25.06
C ARG A 157 60.00 14.36 24.93
N PRO A 158 58.77 13.81 24.93
CA PRO A 158 57.56 14.64 24.99
C PRO A 158 57.49 15.44 26.28
N PRO A 159 57.10 16.73 26.25
CA PRO A 159 56.94 17.58 27.42
C PRO A 159 55.74 17.10 28.26
N GLN A 160 56.00 16.31 29.31
CA GLN A 160 54.97 15.62 30.08
C GLN A 160 54.00 16.56 30.80
N ASP A 161 54.49 17.65 31.44
CA ASP A 161 53.63 18.55 32.22
C ASP A 161 52.70 19.41 31.36
N MET A 162 53.09 19.67 30.13
CA MET A 162 52.29 20.48 29.21
C MET A 162 51.27 19.59 28.47
N MET A 163 51.63 18.35 28.23
CA MET A 163 50.75 17.36 27.67
C MET A 163 49.54 17.07 28.58
N GLU A 164 49.75 16.88 29.90
CA GLU A 164 48.68 16.68 30.87
C GLU A 164 47.71 17.89 30.95
N ARG A 165 48.21 19.12 30.89
CA ARG A 165 47.37 20.35 30.98
C ARG A 165 46.66 20.67 29.68
N MET A 166 47.25 20.42 28.53
CA MET A 166 46.58 20.62 27.22
C MET A 166 45.59 19.49 26.93
N GLU A 167 45.95 18.26 27.25
CA GLU A 167 45.14 17.08 27.10
C GLU A 167 43.85 17.19 27.94
N SER A 168 43.94 17.56 29.23
CA SER A 168 42.79 17.71 30.09
C SER A 168 41.80 18.77 29.59
N ARG A 169 42.26 19.96 29.23
CA ARG A 169 41.39 21.05 28.75
C ARG A 169 40.81 20.80 27.35
N PHE A 170 41.59 20.17 26.48
CA PHE A 170 41.13 19.82 25.14
C PHE A 170 40.08 18.69 25.22
N LEU A 171 40.35 17.63 25.97
CA LEU A 171 39.47 16.51 26.18
C LEU A 171 38.14 16.93 26.85
N GLU A 172 38.19 17.73 27.92
CA GLU A 172 36.99 18.29 28.58
C GLU A 172 36.10 19.07 27.61
N ARG A 173 36.69 19.94 26.79
CA ARG A 173 35.93 20.74 25.83
C ARG A 173 35.32 19.88 24.73
N GLN A 174 36.08 18.90 24.25
CA GLN A 174 35.66 17.96 23.23
C GLN A 174 34.53 17.03 23.75
N GLN A 175 34.70 16.47 24.96
CA GLN A 175 33.69 15.64 25.62
C GLN A 175 32.38 16.40 25.82
N ARG A 176 32.43 17.65 26.27
CA ARG A 176 31.25 18.50 26.44
C ARG A 176 30.51 18.72 25.11
N ASN A 177 31.25 18.99 24.04
CA ASN A 177 30.65 19.18 22.71
C ASN A 177 30.04 17.86 22.19
N LEU A 178 30.69 16.72 22.37
CA LEU A 178 30.17 15.41 22.00
C LEU A 178 28.87 15.07 22.77
N VAL A 179 28.85 15.33 24.10
CA VAL A 179 27.67 15.12 24.93
C VAL A 179 26.50 15.99 24.44
N LEU A 180 26.74 17.26 24.11
CA LEU A 180 25.72 18.16 23.58
C LEU A 180 25.18 17.66 22.22
N ILE A 181 26.05 17.17 21.34
CA ILE A 181 25.66 16.58 20.05
C ILE A 181 24.79 15.33 20.29
N VAL A 182 25.20 14.43 21.18
CA VAL A 182 24.44 13.20 21.49
C VAL A 182 23.08 13.53 22.09
N ILE A 183 23.01 14.49 23.01
CA ILE A 183 21.73 14.94 23.60
C ILE A 183 20.83 15.57 22.53
N SER A 184 21.35 16.44 21.67
CA SER A 184 20.55 17.08 20.62
C SER A 184 20.04 16.07 19.59
N LEU A 185 20.87 15.11 19.20
CA LEU A 185 20.49 14.01 18.31
C LEU A 185 19.43 13.11 18.96
N GLY A 186 19.59 12.80 20.25
CA GLY A 186 18.61 12.02 21.02
C GLY A 186 17.25 12.73 21.10
N LEU A 187 17.25 14.04 21.36
CA LEU A 187 16.00 14.83 21.40
C LEU A 187 15.33 14.91 20.03
N ALA A 188 16.11 15.17 18.98
CA ALA A 188 15.57 15.18 17.59
C ALA A 188 14.99 13.82 17.20
N SER A 189 15.67 12.72 17.53
CA SER A 189 15.21 11.36 17.31
C SER A 189 13.90 11.05 18.05
N LEU A 190 13.80 11.48 19.31
CA LEU A 190 12.59 11.31 20.11
C LEU A 190 11.38 12.03 19.51
N LEU A 191 11.58 13.28 19.07
CA LEU A 191 10.53 14.07 18.43
C LEU A 191 10.09 13.44 17.09
N LEU A 192 11.04 13.00 16.28
CA LEU A 192 10.77 12.40 14.98
C LEU A 192 10.08 11.05 15.11
N ALA A 193 10.55 10.18 15.99
CA ALA A 193 9.93 8.89 16.28
C ALA A 193 8.53 9.05 16.87
N GLY A 194 8.34 10.00 17.79
CA GLY A 194 7.03 10.32 18.38
C GLY A 194 6.04 10.85 17.34
N GLY A 195 6.48 11.80 16.50
CA GLY A 195 5.66 12.38 15.44
C GLY A 195 5.22 11.34 14.40
N LEU A 196 6.16 10.52 13.92
CA LEU A 196 5.87 9.46 12.95
C LEU A 196 4.94 8.39 13.53
N SER A 197 5.20 7.94 14.77
CA SER A 197 4.37 6.98 15.47
C SER A 197 2.94 7.49 15.69
N TRP A 198 2.80 8.77 16.06
CA TRP A 198 1.48 9.40 16.23
C TRP A 198 0.72 9.51 14.90
N TRP A 199 1.39 9.96 13.84
CA TRP A 199 0.80 10.13 12.52
C TRP A 199 0.31 8.80 11.94
N LEU A 200 1.16 7.76 11.95
CA LEU A 200 0.82 6.43 11.46
C LEU A 200 -0.26 5.77 12.32
N GLY A 201 -0.12 5.87 13.66
CA GLY A 201 -1.08 5.32 14.60
C GLY A 201 -2.47 5.96 14.53
N ARG A 202 -2.57 7.24 14.13
CA ARG A 202 -3.86 7.91 13.91
C ARG A 202 -4.56 7.37 12.67
N ARG A 203 -3.84 7.18 11.56
CA ARG A 203 -4.40 6.66 10.31
C ARG A 203 -4.86 5.21 10.41
N THR A 204 -4.04 4.36 11.03
CA THR A 204 -4.40 2.93 11.23
C THR A 204 -5.58 2.75 12.17
N ARG A 205 -5.69 3.55 13.23
CA ARG A 205 -6.86 3.53 14.12
C ARG A 205 -8.14 4.03 13.44
N ALA A 206 -8.04 5.03 12.56
CA ALA A 206 -9.19 5.49 11.79
C ALA A 206 -9.70 4.39 10.86
N LEU A 207 -8.82 3.67 10.17
CA LEU A 207 -9.18 2.52 9.34
C LEU A 207 -9.82 1.40 10.17
N ALA A 208 -9.20 0.99 11.27
CA ALA A 208 -9.73 -0.06 12.15
C ALA A 208 -11.12 0.32 12.72
N GLY A 209 -11.29 1.59 13.13
CA GLY A 209 -12.57 2.08 13.62
C GLY A 209 -13.65 2.15 12.54
N ALA A 210 -13.27 2.51 11.28
CA ALA A 210 -14.19 2.50 10.16
C ALA A 210 -14.61 1.06 9.79
N THR A 211 -13.66 0.11 9.80
CA THR A 211 -13.96 -1.31 9.57
C THR A 211 -14.91 -1.87 10.62
N LEU A 212 -14.71 -1.52 11.89
CA LEU A 212 -15.61 -1.97 12.96
C LEU A 212 -17.03 -1.41 12.75
N ARG A 213 -17.18 -0.13 12.42
CA ARG A 213 -18.49 0.45 12.10
C ARG A 213 -19.16 -0.21 10.89
N LEU A 214 -18.38 -0.55 9.88
CA LEU A 214 -18.89 -1.28 8.72
C LEU A 214 -19.45 -2.66 9.12
N THR A 215 -18.78 -3.39 10.02
CA THR A 215 -19.28 -4.68 10.55
C THR A 215 -20.51 -4.52 11.44
N GLU A 216 -20.68 -3.36 12.08
CA GLU A 216 -21.88 -3.01 12.87
C GLU A 216 -23.06 -2.54 11.97
N GLY A 217 -22.86 -2.47 10.65
CA GLY A 217 -23.89 -2.12 9.66
C GLY A 217 -23.96 -0.65 9.30
N ASP A 218 -23.01 0.19 9.73
CA ASP A 218 -22.87 1.57 9.28
C ASP A 218 -22.11 1.63 7.96
N TYR A 219 -22.81 1.37 6.86
CA TYR A 219 -22.24 1.38 5.51
C TYR A 219 -22.02 2.79 4.94
N HIS A 220 -22.51 3.84 5.62
CA HIS A 220 -22.26 5.24 5.21
C HIS A 220 -20.88 5.75 5.64
N THR A 221 -20.18 5.02 6.50
CA THR A 221 -18.83 5.38 6.94
C THR A 221 -17.90 5.50 5.74
N ARG A 222 -17.17 6.64 5.66
CA ARG A 222 -16.13 6.88 4.63
C ARG A 222 -14.86 7.38 5.28
N LEU A 223 -13.74 7.01 4.70
CA LEU A 223 -12.41 7.46 5.07
C LEU A 223 -11.93 8.58 4.16
N PRO A 224 -11.19 9.57 4.68
CA PRO A 224 -10.65 10.64 3.86
C PRO A 224 -9.55 10.12 2.91
N GLU A 225 -9.68 10.36 1.61
CA GLU A 225 -8.77 9.92 0.55
C GLU A 225 -7.65 10.94 0.30
N ARG A 226 -6.89 11.28 1.36
CA ARG A 226 -5.84 12.28 1.28
C ARG A 226 -4.47 11.63 1.19
N GLY A 227 -3.76 11.89 0.09
CA GLY A 227 -2.39 11.41 -0.15
C GLY A 227 -2.28 10.48 -1.35
N ARG A 228 -1.04 10.03 -1.62
CA ARG A 228 -0.69 9.10 -2.71
C ARG A 228 0.06 7.87 -2.20
N ASP A 229 0.02 7.65 -0.89
CA ASP A 229 0.65 6.52 -0.20
C ASP A 229 -0.27 5.28 -0.16
N GLU A 230 0.26 4.17 0.29
CA GLU A 230 -0.43 2.88 0.39
C GLU A 230 -1.64 2.96 1.33
N LEU A 231 -1.55 3.77 2.39
CA LEU A 231 -2.67 3.97 3.32
C LEU A 231 -3.82 4.73 2.66
N SER A 232 -3.53 5.64 1.76
CA SER A 232 -4.55 6.36 0.98
C SER A 232 -5.18 5.46 -0.08
N SER A 233 -4.42 4.52 -0.67
CA SER A 233 -4.98 3.47 -1.53
C SER A 233 -5.93 2.58 -0.73
N LEU A 234 -5.51 2.10 0.43
CA LEU A 234 -6.34 1.26 1.30
C LEU A 234 -7.61 1.98 1.77
N ALA A 235 -7.56 3.30 1.98
CA ALA A 235 -8.75 4.09 2.29
C ALA A 235 -9.72 4.17 1.10
N ARG A 236 -9.23 4.26 -0.14
CA ARG A 236 -10.05 4.19 -1.36
C ARG A 236 -10.71 2.82 -1.50
N ASP A 237 -9.93 1.74 -1.35
CA ASP A 237 -10.45 0.37 -1.45
C ASP A 237 -11.52 0.11 -0.39
N PHE A 238 -11.30 0.60 0.84
CA PHE A 238 -12.32 0.58 1.89
C PHE A 238 -13.60 1.33 1.50
N ASN A 239 -13.46 2.55 0.93
CA ASN A 239 -14.61 3.35 0.51
C ASN A 239 -15.40 2.67 -0.63
N VAL A 240 -14.71 2.03 -1.58
CA VAL A 240 -15.33 1.23 -2.64
C VAL A 240 -16.10 0.05 -2.05
N LEU A 241 -15.49 -0.69 -1.11
CA LEU A 241 -16.14 -1.79 -0.41
C LEU A 241 -17.39 -1.32 0.35
N ALA A 242 -17.27 -0.21 1.10
CA ALA A 242 -18.38 0.37 1.84
C ALA A 242 -19.54 0.79 0.91
N ALA A 243 -19.23 1.41 -0.22
CA ALA A 243 -20.23 1.80 -1.22
C ALA A 243 -20.92 0.57 -1.86
N THR A 244 -20.17 -0.48 -2.14
CA THR A 244 -20.72 -1.73 -2.68
C THR A 244 -21.66 -2.41 -1.69
N LEU A 245 -21.28 -2.48 -0.41
CA LEU A 245 -22.12 -3.05 0.64
C LEU A 245 -23.38 -2.23 0.88
N GLU A 246 -23.28 -0.90 0.86
CA GLU A 246 -24.41 0.01 0.96
C GLU A 246 -25.40 -0.20 -0.18
N ALA A 247 -24.91 -0.18 -1.43
CA ALA A 247 -25.74 -0.43 -2.62
C ALA A 247 -26.41 -1.82 -2.59
N SER A 248 -25.69 -2.84 -2.15
CA SER A 248 -26.23 -4.22 -2.01
C SER A 248 -27.34 -4.29 -0.96
N ARG A 249 -27.12 -3.65 0.22
CA ARG A 249 -28.15 -3.59 1.27
C ARG A 249 -29.40 -2.87 0.80
N ASP A 250 -29.25 -1.70 0.14
CA ASP A 250 -30.37 -0.91 -0.31
C ASP A 250 -31.14 -1.62 -1.45
N ALA A 251 -30.44 -2.30 -2.34
CA ALA A 251 -31.06 -3.17 -3.34
C ALA A 251 -31.86 -4.30 -2.69
N ARG A 252 -31.30 -4.95 -1.65
CA ARG A 252 -32.01 -6.01 -0.91
C ARG A 252 -33.23 -5.49 -0.15
N ALA A 253 -33.12 -4.31 0.48
CA ALA A 253 -34.25 -3.70 1.19
C ALA A 253 -35.39 -3.35 0.21
N ARG A 254 -35.07 -2.75 -0.93
CA ARG A 254 -36.05 -2.49 -2.01
C ARG A 254 -36.71 -3.78 -2.48
N TRP A 255 -35.91 -4.80 -2.77
CA TRP A 255 -36.43 -6.09 -3.23
C TRP A 255 -37.44 -6.70 -2.25
N VAL A 256 -37.14 -6.69 -0.93
CA VAL A 256 -38.08 -7.19 0.08
C VAL A 256 -39.39 -6.39 0.11
N SER A 257 -39.28 -5.06 0.02
CA SER A 257 -40.45 -4.17 -0.02
C SER A 257 -41.33 -4.42 -1.23
N ASP A 258 -40.69 -4.49 -2.42
CA ASP A 258 -41.39 -4.65 -3.69
C ASP A 258 -42.04 -6.04 -3.78
N THR A 259 -41.31 -7.09 -3.32
CA THR A 259 -41.88 -8.46 -3.21
C THR A 259 -43.13 -8.50 -2.31
N ALA A 260 -43.05 -7.82 -1.16
CA ALA A 260 -44.22 -7.76 -0.26
C ALA A 260 -45.43 -7.04 -0.91
N HIS A 261 -45.14 -6.02 -1.73
CA HIS A 261 -46.19 -5.30 -2.49
C HIS A 261 -46.80 -6.17 -3.55
N GLU A 262 -46.00 -6.86 -4.36
CA GLU A 262 -46.49 -7.74 -5.45
C GLU A 262 -47.24 -8.99 -4.93
N LEU A 263 -46.91 -9.47 -3.71
CA LEU A 263 -47.68 -10.53 -3.07
C LEU A 263 -49.00 -10.04 -2.46
N ARG A 264 -49.04 -8.80 -1.94
CA ARG A 264 -50.22 -8.26 -1.27
C ARG A 264 -51.38 -8.02 -2.22
N THR A 265 -51.10 -7.57 -3.44
CA THR A 265 -52.12 -7.24 -4.45
C THR A 265 -52.99 -8.44 -4.83
N PRO A 266 -52.46 -9.59 -5.36
CA PRO A 266 -53.26 -10.74 -5.68
C PRO A 266 -53.93 -11.38 -4.46
N LEU A 267 -53.26 -11.32 -3.28
CA LEU A 267 -53.85 -11.81 -2.04
C LEU A 267 -55.09 -10.99 -1.63
N ALA A 268 -55.05 -9.67 -1.81
CA ALA A 268 -56.21 -8.80 -1.55
C ALA A 268 -57.35 -9.06 -2.55
N VAL A 269 -57.04 -9.27 -3.81
CA VAL A 269 -58.03 -9.65 -4.84
C VAL A 269 -58.70 -11.00 -4.48
N LEU A 270 -57.89 -12.04 -4.22
CA LEU A 270 -58.36 -13.34 -3.76
C LEU A 270 -59.30 -13.25 -2.57
N ARG A 271 -58.84 -12.49 -1.53
CA ARG A 271 -59.65 -12.29 -0.33
C ARG A 271 -60.99 -11.59 -0.64
N GLY A 272 -60.95 -10.51 -1.46
CA GLY A 272 -62.15 -9.77 -1.83
C GLY A 272 -63.13 -10.61 -2.65
N GLU A 273 -62.63 -11.46 -3.56
CA GLU A 273 -63.47 -12.39 -4.31
C GLU A 273 -64.15 -13.45 -3.41
N ILE A 274 -63.38 -14.01 -2.47
CA ILE A 274 -63.90 -14.95 -1.48
C ILE A 274 -64.95 -14.30 -0.58
N GLU A 275 -64.67 -13.08 -0.05
CA GLU A 275 -65.62 -12.31 0.76
C GLU A 275 -66.91 -11.99 -0.02
N ALA A 276 -66.79 -11.58 -1.31
CA ALA A 276 -67.94 -11.30 -2.17
C ALA A 276 -68.79 -12.57 -2.45
N MET A 277 -68.18 -13.74 -2.48
CA MET A 277 -68.91 -15.01 -2.63
C MET A 277 -69.57 -15.40 -1.29
N GLN A 278 -68.92 -15.20 -0.17
CA GLN A 278 -69.48 -15.45 1.16
C GLN A 278 -70.69 -14.56 1.47
N ASP A 279 -70.64 -13.30 1.05
CA ASP A 279 -71.71 -12.32 1.22
C ASP A 279 -72.84 -12.48 0.19
N GLY A 280 -72.72 -13.44 -0.72
CA GLY A 280 -73.73 -13.68 -1.76
C GLY A 280 -73.78 -12.63 -2.88
N ILE A 281 -72.81 -11.72 -2.93
CA ILE A 281 -72.63 -10.66 -3.95
C ILE A 281 -72.20 -11.27 -5.29
N ARG A 282 -71.32 -12.28 -5.24
CA ARG A 282 -70.91 -13.11 -6.38
C ARG A 282 -71.43 -14.51 -6.23
N PRO A 283 -71.99 -15.11 -7.28
CA PRO A 283 -72.51 -16.47 -7.22
C PRO A 283 -71.34 -17.47 -7.12
N LEU A 284 -71.56 -18.56 -6.35
CA LEU A 284 -70.64 -19.67 -6.29
C LEU A 284 -70.87 -20.59 -7.52
N ASN A 285 -70.20 -20.23 -8.64
CA ASN A 285 -70.28 -20.93 -9.90
C ASN A 285 -68.89 -21.34 -10.43
N GLN A 286 -68.87 -22.17 -11.46
CA GLN A 286 -67.62 -22.68 -12.05
C GLN A 286 -66.69 -21.56 -12.56
N GLU A 287 -67.25 -20.46 -13.07
CA GLU A 287 -66.51 -19.33 -13.62
C GLU A 287 -65.73 -18.58 -12.53
N ASN A 288 -66.41 -18.26 -11.43
CA ASN A 288 -65.78 -17.57 -10.29
C ASN A 288 -64.78 -18.48 -9.55
N LEU A 289 -65.02 -19.79 -9.46
CA LEU A 289 -64.04 -20.74 -8.93
C LEU A 289 -62.84 -20.87 -9.87
N SER A 290 -63.03 -20.79 -11.19
CA SER A 290 -61.91 -20.77 -12.15
C SER A 290 -61.08 -19.49 -12.04
N SER A 291 -61.72 -18.35 -11.80
CA SER A 291 -61.02 -17.08 -11.52
C SER A 291 -60.13 -17.18 -10.27
N LEU A 292 -60.66 -17.70 -9.17
CA LEU A 292 -59.86 -17.93 -7.96
C LEU A 292 -58.70 -18.91 -8.20
N ALA A 293 -58.93 -20.01 -8.92
CA ALA A 293 -57.88 -20.98 -9.24
C ALA A 293 -56.76 -20.31 -10.09
N GLN A 294 -57.12 -19.42 -11.00
CA GLN A 294 -56.18 -18.66 -11.81
C GLN A 294 -55.32 -17.71 -10.98
N GLU A 295 -55.91 -16.98 -10.02
CA GLU A 295 -55.18 -16.11 -9.09
C GLU A 295 -54.22 -16.91 -8.18
N VAL A 296 -54.65 -18.09 -7.68
CA VAL A 296 -53.76 -18.99 -6.90
C VAL A 296 -52.59 -19.46 -7.76
N SER A 297 -52.85 -19.88 -9.01
CA SER A 297 -51.77 -20.30 -9.91
C SER A 297 -50.81 -19.19 -10.30
N GLN A 298 -51.27 -17.94 -10.32
CA GLN A 298 -50.43 -16.77 -10.52
C GLN A 298 -49.52 -16.49 -9.31
N LEU A 299 -50.05 -16.64 -8.06
CA LEU A 299 -49.28 -16.56 -6.84
C LEU A 299 -48.22 -17.67 -6.75
N GLU A 300 -48.55 -18.90 -7.09
CA GLU A 300 -47.60 -20.03 -7.13
C GLU A 300 -46.43 -19.76 -8.10
N ARG A 301 -46.74 -19.22 -9.28
CA ARG A 301 -45.72 -18.78 -10.26
C ARG A 301 -44.83 -17.71 -9.68
N LEU A 302 -45.41 -16.66 -9.07
CA LEU A 302 -44.66 -15.56 -8.46
C LEU A 302 -43.70 -16.07 -7.36
N VAL A 303 -44.17 -16.96 -6.48
CA VAL A 303 -43.34 -17.55 -5.42
C VAL A 303 -42.21 -18.40 -6.00
N THR A 304 -42.48 -19.18 -7.04
CA THR A 304 -41.48 -19.99 -7.75
C THR A 304 -40.40 -19.12 -8.41
N ASP A 305 -40.82 -18.04 -9.06
CA ASP A 305 -39.95 -17.06 -9.70
C ASP A 305 -39.04 -16.34 -8.70
N LEU A 306 -39.58 -15.91 -7.56
CA LEU A 306 -38.84 -15.32 -6.47
C LEU A 306 -37.81 -16.30 -5.88
N ARG A 307 -38.17 -17.57 -5.72
CA ARG A 307 -37.26 -18.61 -5.25
C ARG A 307 -36.10 -18.82 -6.23
N LEU A 308 -36.37 -18.86 -7.52
CA LEU A 308 -35.34 -19.00 -8.56
C LEU A 308 -34.37 -17.84 -8.53
N LEU A 309 -34.87 -16.60 -8.48
CA LEU A 309 -34.02 -15.40 -8.38
C LEU A 309 -33.19 -15.38 -7.10
N SER A 310 -33.77 -15.78 -5.95
CA SER A 310 -33.04 -15.89 -4.69
C SER A 310 -31.91 -16.93 -4.75
N GLN A 311 -32.14 -18.07 -5.40
CA GLN A 311 -31.12 -19.11 -5.63
C GLN A 311 -30.03 -18.63 -6.60
N SER A 312 -30.40 -17.89 -7.64
CA SER A 312 -29.45 -17.27 -8.56
C SER A 312 -28.51 -16.28 -7.87
N ASP A 313 -29.03 -15.43 -6.95
CA ASP A 313 -28.22 -14.48 -6.17
C ASP A 313 -27.23 -15.15 -5.24
N ALA A 314 -27.65 -16.26 -4.67
CA ALA A 314 -26.79 -17.05 -3.79
C ALA A 314 -25.74 -17.87 -4.56
N GLY A 315 -25.74 -17.83 -5.90
CA GLY A 315 -24.91 -18.71 -6.72
C GLY A 315 -25.27 -20.19 -6.56
N ALA A 316 -26.49 -20.47 -6.05
CA ALA A 316 -26.97 -21.79 -5.69
C ALA A 316 -28.09 -22.29 -6.64
N LEU A 317 -28.18 -21.68 -7.83
CA LEU A 317 -29.12 -22.13 -8.84
C LEU A 317 -28.68 -23.50 -9.34
N ASP A 318 -29.48 -24.50 -9.01
CA ASP A 318 -29.23 -25.88 -9.47
C ASP A 318 -29.56 -25.99 -10.96
N ILE A 319 -28.52 -26.16 -11.78
CA ILE A 319 -28.59 -26.32 -13.24
C ILE A 319 -27.86 -27.59 -13.63
N GLN A 320 -28.57 -28.45 -14.38
CA GLN A 320 -28.00 -29.67 -14.93
C GLN A 320 -27.50 -29.46 -16.35
N LEU A 321 -26.28 -28.93 -16.47
CA LEU A 321 -25.65 -28.68 -17.75
C LEU A 321 -25.29 -29.99 -18.44
N ALA A 322 -25.86 -30.24 -19.63
CA ALA A 322 -25.57 -31.37 -20.51
C ALA A 322 -25.37 -30.87 -21.94
N PRO A 323 -24.61 -31.58 -22.79
CA PRO A 323 -24.54 -31.28 -24.21
C PRO A 323 -25.93 -31.38 -24.84
N MET A 324 -26.42 -30.29 -25.44
CA MET A 324 -27.73 -30.23 -26.05
C MET A 324 -27.73 -29.43 -27.33
N ASN A 325 -28.67 -29.76 -28.22
CA ASN A 325 -28.89 -29.04 -29.47
C ASN A 325 -29.79 -27.82 -29.20
N LEU A 326 -29.16 -26.62 -29.18
CA LEU A 326 -29.84 -25.35 -28.96
C LEU A 326 -30.85 -25.05 -30.08
N SER A 327 -30.48 -25.36 -31.35
CA SER A 327 -31.31 -25.13 -32.52
C SER A 327 -32.61 -25.88 -32.43
N GLU A 328 -32.56 -27.17 -32.04
CA GLU A 328 -33.77 -28.01 -31.89
C GLU A 328 -34.63 -27.58 -30.70
N SER A 329 -33.98 -27.19 -29.56
CA SER A 329 -34.70 -26.69 -28.40
C SER A 329 -35.49 -25.42 -28.71
N LEU A 330 -34.86 -24.47 -29.41
CA LEU A 330 -35.50 -23.22 -29.80
C LEU A 330 -36.58 -23.43 -30.85
N LYS A 331 -36.28 -24.21 -31.90
CA LYS A 331 -37.23 -24.57 -32.98
C LYS A 331 -38.47 -25.21 -32.44
N GLY A 332 -38.32 -26.24 -31.60
CA GLY A 332 -39.45 -26.95 -30.99
C GLY A 332 -40.35 -25.99 -30.21
N ARG A 333 -39.75 -25.09 -29.36
CA ARG A 333 -40.55 -24.14 -28.58
C ARG A 333 -41.27 -23.08 -29.43
N LEU A 334 -40.62 -22.56 -30.48
CA LEU A 334 -41.23 -21.61 -31.40
C LEU A 334 -42.39 -22.26 -32.17
N SER A 335 -42.21 -23.48 -32.62
CA SER A 335 -43.30 -24.25 -33.30
C SER A 335 -44.49 -24.50 -32.38
N ASP A 336 -44.26 -24.84 -31.11
CA ASP A 336 -45.33 -25.01 -30.11
C ASP A 336 -46.06 -23.68 -29.82
N ALA A 337 -45.40 -22.56 -29.97
CA ALA A 337 -45.95 -21.24 -29.69
C ALA A 337 -46.64 -20.57 -30.90
N ASP A 338 -46.44 -21.08 -32.09
CA ASP A 338 -46.87 -20.44 -33.34
C ASP A 338 -48.38 -20.15 -33.34
N ARG A 339 -49.19 -21.14 -33.01
CA ARG A 339 -50.65 -20.96 -32.91
C ARG A 339 -51.05 -19.92 -31.84
N TRP A 340 -50.40 -19.93 -30.70
CA TRP A 340 -50.68 -18.98 -29.62
C TRP A 340 -50.27 -17.54 -30.00
N LEU A 341 -49.15 -17.37 -30.73
CA LEU A 341 -48.71 -16.09 -31.27
C LEU A 341 -49.73 -15.58 -32.30
N GLU A 342 -50.21 -16.41 -33.23
CA GLU A 342 -51.27 -16.08 -34.20
C GLU A 342 -52.56 -15.65 -33.49
N GLU A 343 -53.00 -16.35 -32.47
CA GLU A 343 -54.17 -16.01 -31.65
C GLU A 343 -53.97 -14.65 -30.91
N SER A 344 -52.72 -14.30 -30.60
CA SER A 344 -52.33 -13.00 -30.01
C SER A 344 -52.15 -11.88 -31.06
N GLY A 345 -52.36 -12.17 -32.36
CA GLY A 345 -52.17 -11.24 -33.45
C GLY A 345 -50.73 -10.96 -33.83
N LEU A 346 -49.81 -11.87 -33.53
CA LEU A 346 -48.38 -11.76 -33.85
C LEU A 346 -47.98 -12.75 -34.93
N THR A 347 -47.20 -12.31 -35.92
CA THR A 347 -46.62 -13.17 -36.95
C THR A 347 -45.21 -13.57 -36.57
N LEU A 348 -44.91 -14.86 -36.52
CA LEU A 348 -43.57 -15.38 -36.21
C LEU A 348 -42.73 -15.54 -37.47
N SER A 349 -41.55 -14.94 -37.49
CA SER A 349 -40.49 -15.16 -38.49
C SER A 349 -39.24 -15.75 -37.81
N SER A 350 -38.82 -16.95 -38.24
CA SER A 350 -37.66 -17.57 -37.61
C SER A 350 -36.60 -18.02 -38.63
N GLN A 351 -35.31 -17.69 -38.34
CA GLN A 351 -34.17 -18.12 -39.13
C GLN A 351 -33.14 -18.76 -38.21
N LEU A 352 -33.15 -20.11 -38.13
CA LEU A 352 -32.34 -20.86 -37.17
C LEU A 352 -31.29 -21.69 -37.89
N THR A 353 -30.00 -21.41 -37.61
CA THR A 353 -28.88 -22.28 -38.07
C THR A 353 -28.99 -23.63 -37.36
N PRO A 354 -29.06 -24.76 -38.09
CA PRO A 354 -29.22 -26.06 -37.48
C PRO A 354 -27.94 -26.57 -36.83
N GLY A 355 -28.07 -27.47 -35.83
CA GLY A 355 -26.95 -28.23 -35.29
C GLY A 355 -26.07 -27.48 -34.31
N ILE A 356 -26.46 -26.31 -33.80
CA ILE A 356 -25.68 -25.56 -32.80
C ILE A 356 -25.79 -26.25 -31.44
N MET A 357 -24.66 -26.71 -30.91
CA MET A 357 -24.54 -27.40 -29.63
C MET A 357 -24.02 -26.48 -28.54
N ILE A 358 -24.64 -26.55 -27.36
CA ILE A 358 -24.19 -25.84 -26.13
C ILE A 358 -24.19 -26.79 -24.93
N GLN A 359 -23.54 -26.39 -23.83
CA GLN A 359 -23.79 -26.97 -22.51
C GLN A 359 -25.01 -26.27 -21.91
N GLY A 360 -26.10 -26.96 -21.74
CA GLY A 360 -27.35 -26.35 -21.28
C GLY A 360 -28.26 -27.29 -20.53
N ASP A 361 -29.19 -26.72 -19.78
CA ASP A 361 -30.31 -27.40 -19.13
C ASP A 361 -31.57 -27.16 -19.94
N ALA A 362 -32.10 -28.22 -20.54
CA ALA A 362 -33.26 -28.15 -21.44
C ALA A 362 -34.52 -27.60 -20.76
N GLN A 363 -34.71 -27.85 -19.46
CA GLN A 363 -35.86 -27.35 -18.71
C GLN A 363 -35.74 -25.86 -18.44
N ARG A 364 -34.54 -25.44 -18.06
CA ARG A 364 -34.24 -24.01 -17.79
C ARG A 364 -34.26 -23.16 -19.05
N LEU A 365 -33.74 -23.68 -20.17
CA LEU A 365 -33.83 -22.99 -21.46
C LEU A 365 -35.28 -22.91 -21.94
N ARG A 366 -36.10 -23.95 -21.74
CA ARG A 366 -37.54 -23.86 -22.04
C ARG A 366 -38.21 -22.74 -21.21
N GLN A 367 -37.87 -22.61 -19.95
CA GLN A 367 -38.35 -21.51 -19.09
C GLN A 367 -37.93 -20.15 -19.64
N LEU A 368 -36.65 -20.01 -20.08
CA LEU A 368 -36.15 -18.82 -20.74
C LEU A 368 -36.97 -18.43 -21.97
N TRP A 369 -37.22 -19.41 -22.88
CA TRP A 369 -38.01 -19.14 -24.09
C TRP A 369 -39.44 -18.75 -23.75
N ASN A 370 -40.07 -19.36 -22.76
CA ASN A 370 -41.38 -18.96 -22.28
C ASN A 370 -41.41 -17.53 -21.80
N ASN A 371 -40.44 -17.13 -20.99
CA ASN A 371 -40.39 -15.75 -20.49
C ASN A 371 -40.21 -14.69 -21.60
N LEU A 372 -39.44 -15.02 -22.65
CA LEU A 372 -39.31 -14.13 -23.80
C LEU A 372 -40.57 -14.09 -24.65
N LEU A 373 -41.23 -15.24 -24.89
CA LEU A 373 -42.52 -15.34 -25.62
C LEU A 373 -43.62 -14.58 -24.88
N ASP A 374 -43.78 -14.83 -23.57
CA ASP A 374 -44.77 -14.13 -22.73
C ASP A 374 -44.57 -12.61 -22.77
N ASN A 375 -43.31 -12.16 -22.74
CA ASN A 375 -42.96 -10.75 -22.84
C ASN A 375 -43.35 -10.18 -24.21
N SER A 376 -43.00 -10.87 -25.32
CA SER A 376 -43.36 -10.39 -26.66
C SER A 376 -44.90 -10.35 -26.86
N CYS A 377 -45.63 -11.35 -26.40
CA CYS A 377 -47.11 -11.34 -26.47
C CYS A 377 -47.73 -10.24 -25.61
N ALA A 378 -47.16 -9.94 -24.44
CA ALA A 378 -47.75 -8.95 -23.54
C ALA A 378 -47.53 -7.50 -24.01
N TYR A 379 -46.42 -7.23 -24.71
CA TYR A 379 -45.98 -5.87 -24.99
C TYR A 379 -46.02 -5.47 -26.48
N THR A 380 -45.99 -6.43 -27.41
CA THR A 380 -46.14 -6.11 -28.84
C THR A 380 -47.59 -5.81 -29.21
N GLN A 381 -47.82 -4.73 -29.92
CA GLN A 381 -49.17 -4.31 -30.36
C GLN A 381 -49.61 -5.11 -31.61
N PRO A 382 -50.78 -5.78 -31.58
CA PRO A 382 -51.32 -6.42 -32.76
C PRO A 382 -51.82 -5.37 -33.80
N PRO A 383 -51.66 -5.63 -35.11
CA PRO A 383 -50.87 -6.73 -35.69
C PRO A 383 -49.37 -6.47 -35.53
N GLY A 384 -48.65 -7.45 -35.02
CA GLY A 384 -47.21 -7.36 -34.73
C GLY A 384 -46.40 -8.48 -35.38
N GLU A 385 -45.07 -8.28 -35.36
CA GLU A 385 -44.09 -9.26 -35.84
C GLU A 385 -43.11 -9.62 -34.70
N LEU A 386 -42.85 -10.95 -34.60
CA LEU A 386 -41.76 -11.48 -33.77
C LEU A 386 -40.75 -12.16 -34.70
N ARG A 387 -39.50 -11.64 -34.69
CA ARG A 387 -38.40 -12.22 -35.47
C ARG A 387 -37.36 -12.84 -34.56
N VAL A 388 -37.06 -14.11 -34.80
CA VAL A 388 -36.07 -14.87 -34.02
C VAL A 388 -35.02 -15.41 -34.96
N SER A 389 -33.74 -15.09 -34.74
CA SER A 389 -32.65 -15.67 -35.49
C SER A 389 -31.64 -16.37 -34.55
N LEU A 390 -31.02 -17.43 -35.04
CA LEU A 390 -29.95 -18.14 -34.36
C LEU A 390 -28.79 -18.30 -35.33
N THR A 391 -27.65 -17.72 -34.98
CA THR A 391 -26.40 -17.77 -35.77
C THR A 391 -25.25 -18.28 -34.92
N CYS A 392 -24.15 -18.67 -35.58
CA CYS A 392 -22.92 -19.09 -34.94
C CYS A 392 -21.84 -18.03 -35.20
N GLU A 393 -21.33 -17.39 -34.18
CA GLU A 393 -20.18 -16.46 -34.25
C GLU A 393 -19.01 -17.13 -33.56
N THR A 394 -17.85 -17.22 -34.22
CA THR A 394 -16.55 -17.77 -33.79
C THR A 394 -16.60 -18.79 -32.63
N ASN A 395 -17.10 -18.41 -31.44
CA ASN A 395 -17.09 -19.23 -30.23
C ASN A 395 -18.43 -19.17 -29.45
N HIS A 396 -19.46 -18.52 -30.02
CA HIS A 396 -20.75 -18.33 -29.38
C HIS A 396 -21.92 -18.65 -30.32
N ALA A 397 -22.95 -19.24 -29.77
CA ALA A 397 -24.29 -19.25 -30.36
C ALA A 397 -24.93 -17.88 -30.04
N VAL A 398 -25.37 -17.17 -31.05
CA VAL A 398 -26.01 -15.84 -30.91
C VAL A 398 -27.45 -15.96 -31.34
N ILE A 399 -28.38 -15.68 -30.41
CA ILE A 399 -29.80 -15.57 -30.66
C ILE A 399 -30.17 -14.09 -30.68
N THR A 400 -30.82 -13.67 -31.74
CA THR A 400 -31.46 -12.36 -31.82
C THR A 400 -32.98 -12.57 -31.77
N TRP A 401 -33.62 -11.87 -30.83
CA TRP A 401 -35.05 -11.95 -30.57
C TRP A 401 -35.63 -10.55 -30.66
N GLU A 402 -36.41 -10.25 -31.69
CA GLU A 402 -36.89 -8.91 -32.02
C GLU A 402 -38.39 -8.89 -32.15
N ASP A 403 -39.01 -7.91 -31.49
CA ASP A 403 -40.45 -7.66 -31.66
C ASP A 403 -40.69 -6.31 -32.34
N SER A 404 -41.93 -6.12 -32.81
CA SER A 404 -42.36 -4.87 -33.40
C SER A 404 -42.95 -3.91 -32.34
N SER A 405 -43.23 -2.67 -32.74
CA SER A 405 -43.76 -1.60 -31.90
C SER A 405 -44.84 -2.02 -30.89
N PRO A 406 -44.88 -1.37 -29.70
CA PRO A 406 -44.08 -0.22 -29.29
C PRO A 406 -42.71 -0.63 -28.73
N GLY A 407 -41.71 0.20 -28.96
CA GLY A 407 -40.40 0.07 -28.37
C GLY A 407 -40.33 0.60 -26.93
N VAL A 408 -39.14 0.57 -26.39
CA VAL A 408 -38.80 1.13 -25.06
C VAL A 408 -37.82 2.26 -25.26
N PRO A 409 -37.91 3.39 -24.53
CA PRO A 409 -36.92 4.45 -24.59
C PRO A 409 -35.51 3.92 -24.30
N GLU A 410 -34.52 4.40 -25.03
CA GLU A 410 -33.14 3.92 -24.93
C GLU A 410 -32.56 4.06 -23.50
N SER A 411 -32.97 5.11 -22.75
CA SER A 411 -32.63 5.35 -21.36
C SER A 411 -33.11 4.26 -20.40
N GLU A 412 -34.14 3.52 -20.77
CA GLU A 412 -34.77 2.49 -19.92
C GLU A 412 -34.26 1.06 -20.24
N LEU A 413 -33.58 0.88 -21.39
CA LEU A 413 -33.11 -0.44 -21.84
C LEU A 413 -32.29 -1.17 -20.79
N SER A 414 -31.32 -0.48 -20.15
CA SER A 414 -30.44 -1.09 -19.15
C SER A 414 -31.17 -1.58 -17.91
N ARG A 415 -32.37 -1.07 -17.65
CA ARG A 415 -33.19 -1.39 -16.48
C ARG A 415 -34.17 -2.52 -16.69
N LEU A 416 -34.42 -2.96 -17.94
CA LEU A 416 -35.42 -3.97 -18.27
C LEU A 416 -35.17 -5.32 -17.61
N THR A 417 -33.93 -5.64 -17.25
CA THR A 417 -33.55 -6.86 -16.52
C THR A 417 -33.52 -6.67 -15.00
N GLU A 418 -33.81 -5.46 -14.49
CA GLU A 418 -34.02 -5.22 -13.05
C GLU A 418 -35.29 -5.93 -12.59
N ARG A 419 -35.30 -6.42 -11.37
CA ARG A 419 -36.45 -7.17 -10.80
C ARG A 419 -37.61 -6.24 -10.56
N LEU A 420 -38.81 -6.73 -10.88
CA LEU A 420 -40.07 -6.00 -10.69
C LEU A 420 -40.11 -4.66 -11.44
N TYR A 421 -39.13 -4.41 -12.32
CA TYR A 421 -39.10 -3.22 -13.11
C TYR A 421 -40.10 -3.25 -14.26
N ARG A 422 -40.83 -2.17 -14.42
CA ARG A 422 -41.82 -1.97 -15.51
C ARG A 422 -41.76 -0.56 -16.00
N VAL A 423 -41.73 -0.36 -17.31
CA VAL A 423 -41.75 0.98 -17.93
C VAL A 423 -43.07 1.69 -17.60
N GLU A 424 -43.01 2.96 -17.21
CA GLU A 424 -44.19 3.78 -16.92
C GLU A 424 -45.07 3.86 -18.17
N GLY A 425 -46.38 3.60 -18.01
CA GLY A 425 -47.32 3.47 -19.12
C GLY A 425 -47.72 2.02 -19.49
N SER A 426 -46.92 1.03 -19.08
CA SER A 426 -47.33 -0.39 -19.26
C SER A 426 -48.22 -0.91 -18.13
N ARG A 427 -48.34 -0.16 -17.02
CA ARG A 427 -49.15 -0.54 -15.84
C ARG A 427 -50.63 -0.68 -16.07
N ASN A 428 -51.17 -0.04 -17.12
CA ASN A 428 -52.62 -0.03 -17.42
C ASN A 428 -53.10 -1.15 -18.36
N ARG A 429 -52.23 -2.05 -18.83
CA ARG A 429 -52.67 -3.14 -19.70
C ARG A 429 -53.10 -4.33 -18.84
N ALA A 430 -54.26 -4.88 -19.12
CA ALA A 430 -54.91 -5.97 -18.40
C ALA A 430 -54.11 -7.31 -18.36
N SER A 431 -52.98 -7.41 -19.05
CA SER A 431 -52.05 -8.54 -19.03
C SER A 431 -50.94 -8.31 -18.01
N GLY A 432 -51.31 -8.47 -16.73
CA GLY A 432 -50.41 -8.20 -15.59
C GLY A 432 -49.24 -9.16 -15.46
N GLY A 433 -48.12 -8.88 -16.13
CA GLY A 433 -46.85 -9.56 -15.84
C GLY A 433 -46.25 -9.09 -14.54
N SER A 434 -45.64 -9.98 -13.75
CA SER A 434 -45.01 -9.70 -12.45
C SER A 434 -43.74 -8.80 -12.52
N GLY A 435 -43.25 -8.49 -13.73
CA GLY A 435 -41.95 -7.78 -13.89
C GLY A 435 -40.74 -8.66 -13.55
N LEU A 436 -40.93 -9.96 -13.33
CA LEU A 436 -39.84 -10.90 -13.01
C LEU A 436 -39.31 -11.65 -14.24
N GLY A 437 -40.11 -11.78 -15.31
CA GLY A 437 -39.78 -12.64 -16.46
C GLY A 437 -38.42 -12.32 -17.10
N LEU A 438 -38.11 -11.05 -17.33
CA LEU A 438 -36.84 -10.63 -17.93
C LEU A 438 -35.66 -10.75 -16.97
N SER A 439 -35.86 -10.53 -15.68
CA SER A 439 -34.82 -10.77 -14.67
C SER A 439 -34.52 -12.27 -14.51
N ILE A 440 -35.54 -13.14 -14.64
CA ILE A 440 -35.38 -14.61 -14.70
C ILE A 440 -34.64 -14.99 -15.98
N ALA A 441 -35.02 -14.44 -17.13
CA ALA A 441 -34.34 -14.68 -18.40
C ALA A 441 -32.84 -14.35 -18.28
N SER A 442 -32.49 -13.19 -17.70
CA SER A 442 -31.11 -12.80 -17.43
C SER A 442 -30.39 -13.79 -16.48
N ALA A 443 -31.04 -14.19 -15.40
CA ALA A 443 -30.49 -15.16 -14.44
C ALA A 443 -30.19 -16.51 -15.09
N LEU A 444 -31.13 -17.02 -15.92
CA LEU A 444 -30.98 -18.27 -16.62
C LEU A 444 -29.85 -18.21 -17.68
N VAL A 445 -29.78 -17.15 -18.46
CA VAL A 445 -28.70 -16.97 -19.45
C VAL A 445 -27.35 -16.93 -18.77
N ASN A 446 -27.20 -16.12 -17.69
CA ASN A 446 -25.96 -16.02 -16.91
C ASN A 446 -25.55 -17.36 -16.31
N ALA A 447 -26.51 -18.15 -15.82
CA ALA A 447 -26.25 -19.45 -15.26
C ALA A 447 -25.77 -20.50 -16.30
N HIS A 448 -26.08 -20.29 -17.60
CA HIS A 448 -25.49 -21.03 -18.70
C HIS A 448 -24.18 -20.46 -19.23
N GLY A 449 -23.52 -19.48 -18.49
CA GLY A 449 -22.31 -18.82 -18.92
C GLY A 449 -22.52 -17.88 -20.11
N GLY A 450 -23.74 -17.51 -20.40
CA GLY A 450 -24.11 -16.61 -21.49
C GLY A 450 -24.27 -15.15 -21.05
N THR A 451 -24.68 -14.29 -22.01
CA THR A 451 -25.02 -12.87 -21.76
C THR A 451 -26.36 -12.56 -22.46
N LEU A 452 -27.19 -11.72 -21.79
CA LEU A 452 -28.44 -11.19 -22.33
C LEU A 452 -28.30 -9.65 -22.40
N SER A 453 -28.49 -9.10 -23.59
CA SER A 453 -28.37 -7.64 -23.81
C SER A 453 -29.60 -7.10 -24.54
N PRO A 454 -30.23 -6.02 -24.05
CA PRO A 454 -31.29 -5.32 -24.70
C PRO A 454 -30.79 -4.36 -25.80
N GLY A 455 -31.61 -4.07 -26.77
CA GLY A 455 -31.35 -3.08 -27.81
C GLY A 455 -32.66 -2.65 -28.50
N VAL A 456 -32.56 -1.73 -29.43
CA VAL A 456 -33.66 -1.24 -30.24
C VAL A 456 -33.85 -2.22 -31.43
N SER A 457 -35.09 -2.69 -31.66
CA SER A 457 -35.41 -3.56 -32.78
C SER A 457 -35.54 -2.76 -34.08
N GLU A 458 -35.10 -3.37 -35.20
CA GLU A 458 -35.33 -2.82 -36.54
C GLU A 458 -36.82 -2.82 -36.91
N LEU A 459 -37.64 -3.63 -36.21
CA LEU A 459 -39.06 -3.68 -36.35
C LEU A 459 -39.80 -2.58 -35.55
N GLY A 460 -39.06 -1.72 -34.85
CA GLY A 460 -39.59 -0.62 -34.05
C GLY A 460 -39.92 -0.98 -32.60
N GLY A 461 -39.67 -2.20 -32.17
CA GLY A 461 -39.87 -2.67 -30.80
C GLY A 461 -38.59 -2.89 -30.04
N LEU A 462 -38.49 -3.99 -29.28
CA LEU A 462 -37.38 -4.37 -28.45
C LEU A 462 -36.57 -5.52 -29.11
N LYS A 463 -35.24 -5.43 -28.97
CA LYS A 463 -34.30 -6.45 -29.41
C LYS A 463 -33.58 -7.05 -28.22
N TRP A 464 -33.63 -8.39 -28.10
CA TRP A 464 -32.77 -9.12 -27.16
C TRP A 464 -31.70 -9.85 -27.93
N THR A 465 -30.44 -9.73 -27.49
CA THR A 465 -29.31 -10.48 -28.00
C THR A 465 -28.83 -11.41 -26.90
N LEU A 466 -28.95 -12.71 -27.12
CA LEU A 466 -28.48 -13.76 -26.21
C LEU A 466 -27.23 -14.40 -26.81
N ARG A 467 -26.18 -14.54 -26.01
CA ARG A 467 -24.92 -15.19 -26.41
C ARG A 467 -24.64 -16.36 -25.47
N PHE A 468 -24.48 -17.56 -26.02
CA PHE A 468 -24.11 -18.76 -25.26
C PHE A 468 -22.77 -19.30 -25.77
N PRO A 469 -21.86 -19.76 -24.90
CA PRO A 469 -20.65 -20.45 -25.34
C PRO A 469 -21.01 -21.74 -26.07
N LEU A 470 -20.30 -21.99 -27.20
CA LEU A 470 -20.51 -23.24 -27.95
C LEU A 470 -19.91 -24.42 -27.18
N PHE A 471 -20.59 -25.56 -27.31
CA PHE A 471 -20.01 -26.82 -26.88
C PHE A 471 -19.05 -27.34 -27.95
N ILE A 472 -17.74 -27.32 -27.63
CA ILE A 472 -16.71 -27.94 -28.46
C ILE A 472 -16.42 -29.30 -27.85
N ALA A 473 -16.83 -30.37 -28.57
CA ALA A 473 -16.44 -31.71 -28.17
C ALA A 473 -14.92 -31.84 -28.30
N SER A 474 -14.27 -32.03 -27.16
CA SER A 474 -12.80 -32.23 -27.07
C SER A 474 -12.42 -33.62 -27.57
#